data_88fb3ce20077bcecca57e2866ab50ba8
#
_entry.id   88fb3ce20077bcecca57e2866ab50ba8
#
_cell.length_a   1.000
_cell.length_b   1.000
_cell.length_c   1.000
_cell.angle_alpha   90.00
_cell.angle_beta   90.00
_cell.angle_gamma   90.00
#
_symmetry.space_group_name_H-M   'P 1'
#
loop_
_entity.id
_entity.type
_entity.pdbx_description
1 polymer ?
#
loop_
_entity_poly.entity_id
_entity_poly.type
_entity_poly.pdbx_seq_one_letter_code
_entity_poly.pdbx_strand_id
1 'polypeptide(L)'
;VEPLWTKKPADLKDEDYKSFYRHLFPMADEPLFWIHLNVDYPFNLTGILYFPKIKNNLDIQRNRIQLYCNQVFVTDAVEGIVPEFLTLLHGVIDSPDIPLNVSRSYLQSDANVKKISGYITKKVSDKLASIFKNDREEFEKKWDDIKIFIHYGMLSQDDYYDKAKQYFLLKDTDGKHYTLDEYAEKVKE
;
A
#
# COMPACT_ATOMS: atom_id res chain seq x y z
N VAL A 1 5.46 4.05 -26.19
CA VAL A 1 5.54 2.82 -25.39
C VAL A 1 4.44 2.90 -24.33
N GLU A 2 3.60 1.89 -24.22
CA GLU A 2 2.51 1.85 -23.25
C GLU A 2 3.08 1.75 -21.83
N PRO A 3 2.65 2.60 -20.88
CA PRO A 3 3.13 2.54 -19.50
C PRO A 3 2.77 1.21 -18.83
N LEU A 4 3.67 0.71 -17.96
CA LEU A 4 3.49 -0.60 -17.32
C LEU A 4 2.19 -0.69 -16.50
N TRP A 5 1.83 0.39 -15.80
CA TRP A 5 0.65 0.43 -14.93
C TRP A 5 -0.69 0.41 -15.66
N THR A 6 -0.70 0.62 -16.98
CA THR A 6 -1.93 0.53 -17.80
C THR A 6 -2.17 -0.87 -18.37
N LYS A 7 -1.17 -1.73 -18.33
CA LYS A 7 -1.28 -3.12 -18.79
C LYS A 7 -2.12 -3.97 -17.83
N LYS A 8 -2.68 -5.05 -18.34
CA LYS A 8 -3.40 -5.99 -17.49
C LYS A 8 -2.43 -6.75 -16.59
N PRO A 9 -2.74 -6.93 -15.30
CA PRO A 9 -1.88 -7.69 -14.38
C PRO A 9 -1.54 -9.10 -14.87
N ALA A 10 -2.48 -9.76 -15.57
CA ALA A 10 -2.27 -11.11 -16.12
C ALA A 10 -1.19 -11.19 -17.21
N ASP A 11 -0.85 -10.06 -17.85
CA ASP A 11 0.15 -9.99 -18.92
C ASP A 11 1.55 -9.68 -18.37
N LEU A 12 1.69 -9.48 -17.04
CA LEU A 12 2.92 -9.07 -16.39
C LEU A 12 3.47 -10.17 -15.47
N LYS A 13 4.79 -10.24 -15.41
CA LYS A 13 5.55 -11.11 -14.51
C LYS A 13 6.17 -10.30 -13.38
N ASP A 14 6.55 -10.98 -12.30
CA ASP A 14 7.22 -10.36 -11.15
C ASP A 14 8.45 -9.52 -11.55
N GLU A 15 9.23 -9.99 -12.54
CA GLU A 15 10.42 -9.26 -13.02
C GLU A 15 10.04 -7.93 -13.71
N ASP A 16 8.89 -7.85 -14.37
CA ASP A 16 8.42 -6.60 -14.97
C ASP A 16 8.17 -5.54 -13.89
N TYR A 17 7.51 -5.93 -12.79
CA TYR A 17 7.28 -5.05 -11.65
C TYR A 17 8.57 -4.63 -10.96
N LYS A 18 9.49 -5.55 -10.73
CA LYS A 18 10.78 -5.25 -10.10
C LYS A 18 11.64 -4.34 -10.98
N SER A 19 11.68 -4.61 -12.30
CA SER A 19 12.41 -3.78 -13.25
C SER A 19 11.84 -2.36 -13.29
N PHE A 20 10.51 -2.23 -13.27
CA PHE A 20 9.86 -0.92 -13.21
C PHE A 20 10.18 -0.18 -11.92
N TYR A 21 10.17 -0.86 -10.77
CA TYR A 21 10.55 -0.27 -9.49
C TYR A 21 11.99 0.24 -9.49
N ARG A 22 12.95 -0.56 -10.00
CA ARG A 22 14.35 -0.15 -10.15
C ARG A 22 14.53 1.05 -11.08
N HIS A 23 13.68 1.14 -12.10
CA HIS A 23 13.69 2.31 -13.00
C HIS A 23 13.21 3.58 -12.31
N LEU A 24 12.15 3.50 -11.52
CA LEU A 24 11.62 4.64 -10.77
C LEU A 24 12.51 5.06 -9.59
N PHE A 25 13.10 4.08 -8.91
CA PHE A 25 13.86 4.26 -7.68
C PHE A 25 15.20 3.52 -7.73
N PRO A 26 16.18 4.00 -8.53
CA PRO A 26 17.43 3.27 -8.78
C PRO A 26 18.29 3.01 -7.55
N MET A 27 18.11 3.83 -6.50
CA MET A 27 18.89 3.72 -5.25
C MET A 27 18.13 2.99 -4.13
N ALA A 28 16.92 2.55 -4.40
CA ALA A 28 16.12 1.81 -3.42
C ALA A 28 16.48 0.30 -3.44
N ASP A 29 16.33 -0.34 -2.28
CA ASP A 29 16.35 -1.81 -2.21
C ASP A 29 15.14 -2.40 -2.94
N GLU A 30 15.19 -3.70 -3.24
CA GLU A 30 14.06 -4.43 -3.79
C GLU A 30 12.81 -4.24 -2.90
N PRO A 31 11.61 -4.03 -3.50
CA PRO A 31 10.39 -3.87 -2.75
C PRO A 31 9.98 -5.17 -2.06
N LEU A 32 9.28 -5.08 -0.94
CA LEU A 32 8.77 -6.26 -0.22
C LEU A 32 7.72 -7.01 -1.05
N PHE A 33 6.79 -6.27 -1.62
CA PHE A 33 5.76 -6.73 -2.56
C PHE A 33 5.07 -5.50 -3.18
N TRP A 34 4.12 -5.75 -4.07
CA TRP A 34 3.41 -4.69 -4.79
C TRP A 34 1.93 -5.04 -4.99
N ILE A 35 1.17 -4.01 -5.33
CA ILE A 35 -0.24 -4.10 -5.68
C ILE A 35 -0.43 -3.41 -7.01
N HIS A 36 -1.02 -4.12 -7.98
CA HIS A 36 -1.42 -3.54 -9.26
C HIS A 36 -2.90 -3.14 -9.19
N LEU A 37 -3.16 -1.85 -9.31
CA LEU A 37 -4.51 -1.28 -9.38
C LEU A 37 -4.95 -1.23 -10.83
N ASN A 38 -6.13 -1.79 -11.12
CA ASN A 38 -6.73 -1.73 -12.45
C ASN A 38 -8.25 -1.80 -12.31
N VAL A 39 -8.88 -0.64 -12.28
CA VAL A 39 -10.32 -0.45 -12.07
C VAL A 39 -10.87 0.49 -13.13
N ASP A 40 -11.99 0.14 -13.73
CA ASP A 40 -12.70 0.95 -14.72
C ASP A 40 -14.10 1.37 -14.24
N TYR A 41 -14.61 0.76 -13.18
CA TYR A 41 -15.91 1.08 -12.59
C TYR A 41 -15.89 0.87 -11.07
N PRO A 42 -16.45 1.73 -10.24
CA PRO A 42 -17.24 2.95 -10.54
C PRO A 42 -16.39 4.21 -10.84
N PHE A 43 -15.09 4.10 -10.88
CA PHE A 43 -14.12 5.13 -11.24
C PHE A 43 -12.97 4.49 -12.04
N ASN A 44 -12.25 5.30 -12.79
CA ASN A 44 -11.06 4.84 -13.50
C ASN A 44 -9.83 5.04 -12.62
N LEU A 45 -9.14 3.94 -12.33
CA LEU A 45 -7.90 3.95 -11.55
C LEU A 45 -6.98 2.85 -12.05
N THR A 46 -5.79 3.23 -12.46
CA THR A 46 -4.68 2.31 -12.70
C THR A 46 -3.48 2.72 -11.86
N GLY A 47 -2.57 1.80 -11.63
CA GLY A 47 -1.38 2.12 -10.87
C GLY A 47 -0.68 0.90 -10.32
N ILE A 48 0.54 1.10 -9.85
CA ILE A 48 1.31 0.09 -9.14
C ILE A 48 1.85 0.73 -7.87
N LEU A 49 1.47 0.18 -6.73
CA LEU A 49 1.97 0.59 -5.43
C LEU A 49 2.90 -0.47 -4.87
N TYR A 50 4.06 -0.04 -4.40
CA TYR A 50 5.10 -0.89 -3.83
C TYR A 50 5.23 -0.63 -2.34
N PHE A 51 5.40 -1.71 -1.57
CA PHE A 51 5.83 -1.63 -0.18
C PHE A 51 7.36 -1.58 -0.15
N PRO A 52 7.95 -0.41 0.16
CA PRO A 52 9.39 -0.27 0.23
C PRO A 52 9.94 -0.94 1.50
N LYS A 53 11.19 -1.38 1.42
CA LYS A 53 11.94 -1.80 2.61
C LYS A 53 12.48 -0.56 3.33
N ILE A 54 11.95 -0.27 4.52
CA ILE A 54 12.36 0.88 5.35
C ILE A 54 13.47 0.42 6.30
N LYS A 55 14.71 0.84 6.05
CA LYS A 55 15.88 0.44 6.86
C LYS A 55 15.97 1.14 8.21
N ASN A 56 15.55 2.41 8.28
CA ASN A 56 15.56 3.23 9.48
C ASN A 56 14.34 4.12 9.54
N ASN A 57 13.82 4.37 10.75
CA ASN A 57 12.71 5.33 10.96
C ASN A 57 13.07 6.78 10.52
N LEU A 58 14.35 7.07 10.31
CA LEU A 58 14.84 8.35 9.81
C LEU A 58 14.77 8.46 8.27
N ASP A 59 14.70 7.33 7.56
CA ASP A 59 14.64 7.26 6.10
C ASP A 59 13.20 7.19 5.57
N ILE A 60 12.22 7.59 6.37
CA ILE A 60 10.82 7.67 5.94
C ILE A 60 10.72 8.74 4.86
N GLN A 61 10.82 8.32 3.61
CA GLN A 61 10.67 9.20 2.46
C GLN A 61 9.19 9.25 2.07
N ARG A 62 8.58 10.41 2.29
CA ARG A 62 7.25 10.74 1.77
C ARG A 62 7.37 11.21 0.32
N ASN A 63 6.24 11.31 -0.37
CA ASN A 63 6.15 11.83 -1.75
C ASN A 63 6.88 10.96 -2.79
N ARG A 64 6.80 9.64 -2.62
CA ARG A 64 7.31 8.65 -3.58
C ARG A 64 6.20 8.01 -4.42
N ILE A 65 4.97 8.48 -4.29
CA ILE A 65 3.86 8.12 -5.18
C ILE A 65 3.71 9.26 -6.19
N GLN A 66 3.81 8.91 -7.48
CA GLN A 66 3.61 9.84 -8.58
C GLN A 66 2.16 9.74 -9.07
N LEU A 67 1.47 10.87 -9.11
CA LEU A 67 0.11 10.97 -9.64
C LEU A 67 0.15 11.37 -11.12
N TYR A 68 -0.56 10.59 -11.90
CA TYR A 68 -0.81 10.84 -13.31
C TYR A 68 -2.31 11.04 -13.57
N CYS A 69 -2.61 11.73 -14.65
CA CYS A 69 -3.94 11.82 -15.21
C CYS A 69 -3.85 11.53 -16.72
N ASN A 70 -4.47 10.43 -17.16
CA ASN A 70 -4.36 9.96 -18.55
C ASN A 70 -2.89 9.86 -19.01
N GLN A 71 -2.05 9.23 -18.18
CA GLN A 71 -0.61 9.01 -18.44
C GLN A 71 0.25 10.29 -18.49
N VAL A 72 -0.30 11.44 -18.08
CA VAL A 72 0.43 12.70 -17.95
C VAL A 72 0.75 12.93 -16.48
N PHE A 73 2.03 13.14 -16.15
CA PHE A 73 2.45 13.44 -14.79
C PHE A 73 1.82 14.74 -14.28
N VAL A 74 1.32 14.69 -13.06
CA VAL A 74 0.66 15.82 -12.40
C VAL A 74 1.45 16.30 -11.18
N THR A 75 1.67 15.41 -10.22
CA THR A 75 2.32 15.74 -8.94
C THR A 75 2.80 14.48 -8.23
N ASP A 76 3.71 14.66 -7.30
CA ASP A 76 4.10 13.64 -6.30
C ASP A 76 3.50 13.92 -4.90
N ALA A 77 2.75 15.00 -4.76
CA ALA A 77 2.05 15.36 -3.53
C ALA A 77 0.65 14.72 -3.51
N VAL A 78 0.55 13.48 -3.06
CA VAL A 78 -0.70 12.68 -3.03
C VAL A 78 -1.43 12.77 -1.69
N GLU A 79 -1.04 13.68 -0.83
CA GLU A 79 -1.70 13.93 0.45
C GLU A 79 -3.15 14.35 0.23
N GLY A 80 -4.08 13.69 0.91
CA GLY A 80 -5.52 13.87 0.73
C GLY A 80 -6.15 12.99 -0.35
N ILE A 81 -5.35 12.33 -1.21
CA ILE A 81 -5.83 11.36 -2.21
C ILE A 81 -5.72 9.94 -1.66
N VAL A 82 -4.62 9.63 -0.99
CA VAL A 82 -4.45 8.37 -0.26
C VAL A 82 -4.47 8.63 1.24
N PRO A 83 -4.87 7.65 2.07
CA PRO A 83 -4.73 7.74 3.52
C PRO A 83 -3.28 8.04 3.92
N GLU A 84 -3.11 8.78 5.02
CA GLU A 84 -1.78 9.23 5.44
C GLU A 84 -0.79 8.09 5.66
N PHE A 85 -1.23 6.96 6.24
CA PHE A 85 -0.37 5.80 6.45
C PHE A 85 0.10 5.12 5.15
N LEU A 86 -0.62 5.33 4.04
CA LEU A 86 -0.25 4.81 2.72
C LEU A 86 0.64 5.77 1.92
N THR A 87 0.88 6.99 2.39
CA THR A 87 1.82 7.93 1.75
C THR A 87 3.28 7.47 1.86
N LEU A 88 3.54 6.45 2.69
CA LEU A 88 4.86 5.80 2.79
C LEU A 88 5.10 4.77 1.67
N LEU A 89 4.08 4.40 0.91
CA LEU A 89 4.24 3.54 -0.27
C LEU A 89 4.96 4.28 -1.40
N HIS A 90 5.57 3.52 -2.29
CA HIS A 90 6.19 4.02 -3.50
C HIS A 90 5.38 3.59 -4.73
N GLY A 91 5.42 4.35 -5.81
CA GLY A 91 4.83 3.90 -7.06
C GLY A 91 4.12 4.96 -7.87
N VAL A 92 3.10 4.54 -8.59
CA VAL A 92 2.35 5.35 -9.53
C VAL A 92 0.85 5.12 -9.33
N ILE A 93 0.09 6.21 -9.36
CA ILE A 93 -1.38 6.23 -9.45
C ILE A 93 -1.75 7.04 -10.68
N ASP A 94 -2.64 6.54 -11.50
CA ASP A 94 -3.17 7.22 -12.69
C ASP A 94 -4.70 7.17 -12.68
N SER A 95 -5.34 8.34 -12.62
CA SER A 95 -6.79 8.46 -12.61
C SER A 95 -7.25 9.77 -13.21
N PRO A 96 -8.16 9.75 -14.21
CA PRO A 96 -8.81 10.95 -14.73
C PRO A 96 -9.89 11.51 -13.78
N ASP A 97 -10.32 10.72 -12.77
CA ASP A 97 -11.42 11.06 -11.87
C ASP A 97 -10.96 11.85 -10.61
N ILE A 98 -9.66 12.12 -10.49
CA ILE A 98 -9.12 12.96 -9.42
C ILE A 98 -9.08 14.40 -9.88
N PRO A 99 -9.75 15.34 -9.18
CA PRO A 99 -9.71 16.76 -9.53
C PRO A 99 -8.32 17.36 -9.23
N LEU A 100 -7.69 17.96 -10.24
CA LEU A 100 -6.28 18.36 -10.22
C LEU A 100 -6.03 19.83 -9.83
N ASN A 101 -7.01 20.69 -9.99
CA ASN A 101 -6.86 22.16 -9.80
C ASN A 101 -7.61 22.64 -8.55
N VAL A 102 -7.53 21.89 -7.45
CA VAL A 102 -8.28 22.17 -6.24
C VAL A 102 -7.38 22.08 -5.00
N SER A 103 -7.82 22.70 -3.90
CA SER A 103 -7.08 22.68 -2.65
C SER A 103 -7.09 21.27 -2.00
N ARG A 104 -6.11 21.01 -1.13
CA ARG A 104 -6.04 19.78 -0.32
C ARG A 104 -7.33 19.52 0.46
N SER A 105 -7.90 20.57 1.07
CA SER A 105 -9.15 20.47 1.82
C SER A 105 -10.34 20.07 0.94
N TYR A 106 -10.37 20.52 -0.32
CA TYR A 106 -11.35 20.09 -1.28
C TYR A 106 -11.18 18.61 -1.63
N LEU A 107 -9.96 18.14 -1.91
CA LEU A 107 -9.66 16.74 -2.19
C LEU A 107 -10.14 15.82 -1.07
N GLN A 108 -9.91 16.20 0.19
CA GLN A 108 -10.36 15.43 1.37
C GLN A 108 -11.89 15.32 1.49
N SER A 109 -12.64 16.28 0.94
CA SER A 109 -14.10 16.28 0.95
C SER A 109 -14.73 15.68 -0.31
N ASP A 110 -13.96 15.53 -1.40
CA ASP A 110 -14.44 15.02 -2.68
C ASP A 110 -14.89 13.55 -2.57
N ALA A 111 -16.08 13.25 -3.08
CA ALA A 111 -16.68 11.92 -2.97
C ALA A 111 -15.93 10.87 -3.80
N ASN A 112 -15.39 11.23 -4.98
CA ASN A 112 -14.62 10.32 -5.82
C ASN A 112 -13.27 10.02 -5.20
N VAL A 113 -12.60 11.04 -4.65
CA VAL A 113 -11.33 10.87 -3.92
C VAL A 113 -11.51 9.95 -2.73
N LYS A 114 -12.58 10.10 -1.95
CA LYS A 114 -12.90 9.20 -0.82
C LYS A 114 -13.11 7.75 -1.28
N LYS A 115 -13.82 7.53 -2.39
CA LYS A 115 -14.01 6.19 -2.96
C LYS A 115 -12.68 5.57 -3.42
N ILE A 116 -11.84 6.34 -4.09
CA ILE A 116 -10.50 5.92 -4.55
C ILE A 116 -9.63 5.58 -3.34
N SER A 117 -9.58 6.45 -2.34
CA SER A 117 -8.83 6.23 -1.10
C SER A 117 -9.29 4.97 -0.36
N GLY A 118 -10.59 4.77 -0.22
CA GLY A 118 -11.17 3.57 0.38
C GLY A 118 -10.87 2.29 -0.40
N TYR A 119 -10.90 2.36 -1.72
CA TYR A 119 -10.53 1.24 -2.59
C TYR A 119 -9.05 0.86 -2.44
N ILE A 120 -8.14 1.83 -2.44
CA ILE A 120 -6.71 1.59 -2.22
C ILE A 120 -6.48 0.94 -0.86
N THR A 121 -7.08 1.46 0.20
CA THR A 121 -7.00 0.90 1.55
C THR A 121 -7.47 -0.55 1.59
N LYS A 122 -8.61 -0.85 0.96
CA LYS A 122 -9.13 -2.22 0.86
C LYS A 122 -8.15 -3.14 0.12
N LYS A 123 -7.61 -2.71 -1.00
CA LYS A 123 -6.65 -3.52 -1.78
C LYS A 123 -5.35 -3.78 -1.02
N VAL A 124 -4.86 -2.80 -0.28
CA VAL A 124 -3.70 -2.96 0.61
C VAL A 124 -4.00 -4.01 1.68
N SER A 125 -5.13 -3.88 2.36
CA SER A 125 -5.54 -4.85 3.39
C SER A 125 -5.75 -6.25 2.82
N ASP A 126 -6.41 -6.38 1.67
CA ASP A 126 -6.62 -7.67 1.00
C ASP A 126 -5.29 -8.33 0.62
N LYS A 127 -4.30 -7.57 0.15
CA LYS A 127 -2.97 -8.08 -0.16
C LYS A 127 -2.25 -8.60 1.07
N LEU A 128 -2.25 -7.84 2.16
CA LEU A 128 -1.65 -8.23 3.43
C LEU A 128 -2.33 -9.49 4.01
N ALA A 129 -3.64 -9.52 4.02
CA ALA A 129 -4.41 -10.69 4.46
C ALA A 129 -4.14 -11.92 3.59
N SER A 130 -4.00 -11.74 2.28
CA SER A 130 -3.69 -12.83 1.34
C SER A 130 -2.31 -13.43 1.60
N ILE A 131 -1.28 -12.60 1.79
CA ILE A 131 0.07 -13.09 2.12
C ILE A 131 0.03 -13.81 3.46
N PHE A 132 -0.61 -13.23 4.48
CA PHE A 132 -0.75 -13.84 5.79
C PHE A 132 -1.43 -15.22 5.73
N LYS A 133 -2.49 -15.36 4.94
CA LYS A 133 -3.25 -16.61 4.83
C LYS A 133 -2.53 -17.68 4.01
N ASN A 134 -1.89 -17.29 2.91
CA ASN A 134 -1.34 -18.22 1.94
C ASN A 134 0.12 -18.56 2.20
N ASP A 135 0.87 -17.67 2.84
CA ASP A 135 2.28 -17.83 3.17
C ASP A 135 2.62 -17.14 4.49
N ARG A 136 2.14 -17.74 5.59
CA ARG A 136 2.34 -17.25 6.96
C ARG A 136 3.83 -17.05 7.28
N GLU A 137 4.67 -17.98 6.86
CA GLU A 137 6.10 -17.94 7.14
C GLU A 137 6.77 -16.73 6.47
N GLU A 138 6.43 -16.46 5.22
CA GLU A 138 6.94 -15.30 4.48
C GLU A 138 6.41 -13.99 5.08
N PHE A 139 5.15 -13.96 5.52
CA PHE A 139 4.59 -12.81 6.20
C PHE A 139 5.32 -12.50 7.52
N GLU A 140 5.62 -13.52 8.32
CA GLU A 140 6.39 -13.37 9.56
C GLU A 140 7.82 -12.90 9.33
N LYS A 141 8.49 -13.39 8.28
CA LYS A 141 9.83 -12.92 7.89
C LYS A 141 9.85 -11.44 7.51
N LYS A 142 8.79 -10.95 6.89
CA LYS A 142 8.63 -9.55 6.48
C LYS A 142 8.00 -8.67 7.56
N TRP A 143 7.55 -9.24 8.68
CA TRP A 143 6.79 -8.52 9.70
C TRP A 143 7.50 -7.26 10.19
N ASP A 144 8.79 -7.35 10.52
CA ASP A 144 9.54 -6.20 11.02
C ASP A 144 9.64 -5.04 10.01
N ASP A 145 9.55 -5.33 8.72
CA ASP A 145 9.56 -4.33 7.64
C ASP A 145 8.15 -3.76 7.36
N ILE A 146 7.07 -4.56 7.51
CA ILE A 146 5.71 -4.13 7.19
C ILE A 146 4.92 -3.60 8.39
N LYS A 147 5.31 -3.93 9.61
CA LYS A 147 4.58 -3.53 10.83
C LYS A 147 4.37 -2.03 10.96
N ILE A 148 5.28 -1.20 10.46
CA ILE A 148 5.14 0.26 10.52
C ILE A 148 3.90 0.74 9.78
N PHE A 149 3.60 0.19 8.59
CA PHE A 149 2.41 0.52 7.81
C PHE A 149 1.15 0.08 8.53
N ILE A 150 1.16 -1.12 9.09
CA ILE A 150 0.02 -1.71 9.80
C ILE A 150 -0.26 -0.94 11.09
N HIS A 151 0.75 -0.70 11.92
CA HIS A 151 0.58 0.04 13.17
C HIS A 151 0.07 1.46 12.93
N TYR A 152 0.67 2.17 11.97
CA TYR A 152 0.24 3.52 11.64
C TYR A 152 -1.20 3.55 11.11
N GLY A 153 -1.56 2.61 10.24
CA GLY A 153 -2.92 2.48 9.75
C GLY A 153 -3.93 2.19 10.86
N MET A 154 -3.62 1.27 11.78
CA MET A 154 -4.48 0.93 12.91
C MET A 154 -4.68 2.09 13.88
N LEU A 155 -3.66 2.94 14.07
CA LEU A 155 -3.73 4.12 14.95
C LEU A 155 -4.45 5.30 14.30
N SER A 156 -4.44 5.41 12.97
CA SER A 156 -4.95 6.57 12.25
C SER A 156 -6.33 6.37 11.63
N GLN A 157 -6.79 5.11 11.49
CA GLN A 157 -8.05 4.78 10.81
C GLN A 157 -8.78 3.61 11.46
N ASP A 158 -9.93 3.89 12.07
CA ASP A 158 -10.74 2.89 12.78
C ASP A 158 -11.20 1.74 11.86
N ASP A 159 -11.64 2.06 10.65
CA ASP A 159 -12.06 1.06 9.65
C ASP A 159 -10.92 0.11 9.27
N TYR A 160 -9.69 0.61 9.26
CA TYR A 160 -8.51 -0.21 8.97
C TYR A 160 -8.15 -1.11 10.13
N TYR A 161 -8.31 -0.65 11.37
CA TYR A 161 -8.10 -1.46 12.56
C TYR A 161 -8.87 -2.78 12.49
N ASP A 162 -10.15 -2.72 12.18
CA ASP A 162 -11.00 -3.91 12.09
C ASP A 162 -10.56 -4.90 11.01
N LYS A 163 -9.98 -4.41 9.93
CA LYS A 163 -9.40 -5.26 8.89
C LYS A 163 -8.05 -5.83 9.29
N ALA A 164 -7.19 -5.02 9.90
CA ALA A 164 -5.80 -5.35 10.18
C ALA A 164 -5.62 -6.30 11.38
N LYS A 165 -6.52 -6.29 12.36
CA LYS A 165 -6.42 -7.15 13.56
C LYS A 165 -6.27 -8.64 13.26
N GLN A 166 -6.75 -9.10 12.09
CA GLN A 166 -6.64 -10.51 11.69
C GLN A 166 -5.23 -10.93 11.29
N TYR A 167 -4.37 -10.00 10.86
CA TYR A 167 -2.99 -10.23 10.45
C TYR A 167 -1.97 -9.41 11.25
N PHE A 168 -2.41 -8.67 12.24
CA PHE A 168 -1.53 -8.02 13.20
C PHE A 168 -0.82 -9.06 14.05
N LEU A 169 0.51 -8.97 14.16
CA LEU A 169 1.30 -9.93 14.91
C LEU A 169 1.94 -9.32 16.16
N LEU A 170 1.90 -10.09 17.22
CA LEU A 170 2.76 -9.94 18.39
C LEU A 170 3.97 -10.85 18.23
N LYS A 171 5.13 -10.39 18.66
CA LYS A 171 6.38 -11.16 18.68
C LYS A 171 6.83 -11.34 20.13
N ASP A 172 7.05 -12.57 20.56
CA ASP A 172 7.52 -12.86 21.89
C ASP A 172 9.06 -12.72 22.00
N THR A 173 9.59 -12.92 23.20
CA THR A 173 11.04 -12.83 23.49
C THR A 173 11.86 -13.90 22.77
N ASP A 174 11.24 -15.02 22.40
CA ASP A 174 11.87 -16.11 21.66
C ASP A 174 11.78 -15.92 20.14
N GLY A 175 11.19 -14.80 19.69
CA GLY A 175 11.04 -14.45 18.29
C GLY A 175 9.86 -15.10 17.58
N LYS A 176 8.96 -15.77 18.31
CA LYS A 176 7.75 -16.37 17.74
C LYS A 176 6.65 -15.32 17.55
N HIS A 177 5.90 -15.48 16.49
CA HIS A 177 4.81 -14.57 16.11
C HIS A 177 3.45 -15.19 16.43
N TYR A 178 2.53 -14.36 16.92
CA TYR A 178 1.17 -14.73 17.27
C TYR A 178 0.20 -13.65 16.81
N THR A 179 -0.97 -14.06 16.31
CA THR A 179 -2.10 -13.13 16.24
C THR A 179 -2.61 -12.79 17.63
N LEU A 180 -3.46 -11.78 17.76
CA LEU A 180 -4.09 -11.44 19.05
C LEU A 180 -4.88 -12.63 19.61
N ASP A 181 -5.62 -13.33 18.75
CA ASP A 181 -6.42 -14.51 19.17
C ASP A 181 -5.52 -15.68 19.59
N GLU A 182 -4.47 -16.00 18.81
CA GLU A 182 -3.50 -17.04 19.16
C GLU A 182 -2.81 -16.74 20.48
N TYR A 183 -2.46 -15.48 20.73
CA TYR A 183 -1.84 -15.08 22.00
C TYR A 183 -2.84 -15.17 23.15
N ALA A 184 -4.09 -14.75 22.95
CA ALA A 184 -5.13 -14.87 23.97
C ALA A 184 -5.38 -16.33 24.38
N GLU A 185 -5.36 -17.27 23.41
CA GLU A 185 -5.45 -18.70 23.74
C GLU A 185 -4.23 -19.21 24.51
N LYS A 186 -3.01 -18.81 24.12
CA LYS A 186 -1.77 -19.20 24.80
C LYS A 186 -1.73 -18.80 26.29
N VAL A 187 -2.29 -17.64 26.65
CA VAL A 187 -2.27 -17.14 28.03
C VAL A 187 -3.43 -17.62 28.89
N LYS A 188 -4.37 -18.40 28.35
CA LYS A 188 -5.44 -19.05 29.09
C LYS A 188 -4.98 -20.36 29.76
N GLU A 189 -3.86 -20.92 29.30
CA GLU A 189 -3.21 -22.10 29.89
C GLU A 189 -2.32 -21.69 31.08
#